data_2d686def48b6e1ff27d3ac23ca90a8b7
#
_entry.id   2d686def48b6e1ff27d3ac23ca90a8b7
#
_cell.length_a   1.000
_cell.length_b   1.000
_cell.length_c   1.000
_cell.angle_alpha   90.00
_cell.angle_beta   90.00
_cell.angle_gamma   90.00
#
_symmetry.space_group_name_H-M   'P 1'
#
loop_
_entity.id
_entity.type
_entity.pdbx_description
1 polymer ?
#
loop_
_entity_poly.entity_id
_entity_poly.type
_entity_poly.pdbx_seq_one_letter_code
_entity_poly.pdbx_strand_id
1 'polypeptide(L)'
;MILIGHVVKEADGGAMVYVPYPAGQRKPEGCHESVGVEFVDKRRISAKQRRKAYVLISYIAAWWGYTPVEAMKEMLKLMFVGEAETLRRTFSLSDCDMTTARLFITYLIDFCLLHGVDVGEPLYALAEDIPRYVWACLMNKRCAACGRNADLHHVDVVGMGRDRKEICHIGMRALPLCREHHTEIYTVGQGDFLRRYFLEPVKIDERIADVYRLKAR
;
A
#
# COMPACT_ATOMS: atom_id res chain seq x y z
N MET A 1 -9.71 -4.38 0.58
CA MET A 1 -10.99 -3.68 0.32
C MET A 1 -11.10 -2.54 1.32
N ILE A 2 -11.36 -1.32 0.85
CA ILE A 2 -11.64 -0.15 1.70
C ILE A 2 -13.12 0.14 1.55
N LEU A 3 -13.86 0.17 2.67
CA LEU A 3 -15.28 0.53 2.69
C LEU A 3 -15.44 1.92 3.30
N ILE A 4 -16.33 2.73 2.74
CA ILE A 4 -16.65 4.05 3.27
C ILE A 4 -17.90 3.91 4.15
N GLY A 5 -17.73 4.25 5.43
CA GLY A 5 -18.82 4.36 6.38
C GLY A 5 -19.18 5.81 6.70
N HIS A 6 -20.17 5.99 7.52
CA HIS A 6 -20.54 7.29 8.07
C HIS A 6 -20.80 7.18 9.57
N VAL A 7 -20.48 8.26 10.28
CA VAL A 7 -20.75 8.34 11.71
C VAL A 7 -22.26 8.44 11.92
N VAL A 8 -22.81 7.49 12.65
CA VAL A 8 -24.26 7.42 12.96
C VAL A 8 -24.54 8.12 14.28
N LYS A 9 -23.63 8.01 15.24
CA LYS A 9 -23.79 8.61 16.58
C LYS A 9 -22.43 8.92 17.17
N GLU A 10 -22.30 10.07 17.80
CA GLU A 10 -21.17 10.44 18.64
C GLU A 10 -21.64 10.46 20.10
N ALA A 11 -20.78 10.03 21.00
CA ALA A 11 -20.98 10.06 22.43
C ALA A 11 -19.63 10.33 23.11
N ASP A 12 -19.64 10.76 24.38
CA ASP A 12 -18.41 11.02 25.14
C ASP A 12 -17.50 9.77 25.14
N GLY A 13 -16.36 9.92 24.51
CA GLY A 13 -15.33 8.87 24.43
C GLY A 13 -15.44 7.93 23.21
N GLY A 14 -16.36 8.15 22.25
CA GLY A 14 -16.44 7.30 21.07
C GLY A 14 -17.42 7.73 20.00
N ALA A 15 -17.37 7.04 18.85
CA ALA A 15 -18.30 7.21 17.76
C ALA A 15 -18.79 5.86 17.24
N MET A 16 -20.06 5.76 16.87
CA MET A 16 -20.63 4.63 16.18
C MET A 16 -20.54 4.90 14.67
N VAL A 17 -19.87 4.00 13.95
CA VAL A 17 -19.70 4.12 12.50
C VAL A 17 -20.47 3.00 11.82
N TYR A 18 -21.36 3.35 10.91
CA TYR A 18 -22.01 2.39 10.03
C TYR A 18 -21.22 2.25 8.73
N VAL A 19 -20.84 1.04 8.40
CA VAL A 19 -20.13 0.68 7.17
C VAL A 19 -21.02 -0.25 6.36
N PRO A 20 -21.64 0.25 5.26
CA PRO A 20 -22.47 -0.60 4.41
C PRO A 20 -21.62 -1.62 3.65
N TYR A 21 -22.04 -2.87 3.62
CA TYR A 21 -21.48 -3.85 2.70
C TYR A 21 -22.22 -3.77 1.36
N PRO A 22 -21.51 -3.91 0.22
CA PRO A 22 -22.15 -4.03 -1.08
C PRO A 22 -23.15 -5.19 -1.12
N ALA A 23 -24.17 -5.09 -1.96
CA ALA A 23 -25.19 -6.11 -2.08
C ALA A 23 -24.58 -7.47 -2.42
N GLY A 24 -24.88 -8.49 -1.62
CA GLY A 24 -24.34 -9.84 -1.78
C GLY A 24 -22.99 -10.09 -1.11
N GLN A 25 -22.33 -9.08 -0.57
CA GLN A 25 -21.10 -9.25 0.21
C GLN A 25 -21.40 -9.38 1.69
N ARG A 26 -20.68 -10.28 2.35
CA ARG A 26 -20.70 -10.44 3.81
C ARG A 26 -19.35 -10.00 4.37
N LYS A 27 -19.28 -9.81 5.69
CA LYS A 27 -18.02 -9.65 6.41
C LYS A 27 -17.05 -10.76 5.95
N PRO A 28 -15.82 -10.42 5.51
CA PRO A 28 -14.84 -11.43 5.09
C PRO A 28 -14.60 -12.45 6.21
N GLU A 29 -14.50 -13.72 5.86
CA GLU A 29 -14.13 -14.76 6.81
C GLU A 29 -12.75 -14.45 7.40
N GLY A 30 -12.58 -14.66 8.71
CA GLY A 30 -11.34 -14.33 9.42
C GLY A 30 -11.19 -12.87 9.85
N CYS A 31 -12.13 -11.96 9.54
CA CYS A 31 -12.09 -10.60 10.09
C CYS A 31 -12.31 -10.64 11.61
N HIS A 32 -11.31 -10.12 12.33
CA HIS A 32 -11.37 -9.91 13.78
C HIS A 32 -12.44 -8.88 14.16
N GLU A 33 -12.77 -8.80 15.44
CA GLU A 33 -13.75 -7.84 15.99
C GLU A 33 -13.31 -6.38 15.90
N SER A 34 -12.01 -6.13 15.66
CA SER A 34 -11.45 -4.78 15.54
C SER A 34 -11.24 -4.38 14.07
N VAL A 35 -11.58 -3.13 13.77
CA VAL A 35 -11.39 -2.50 12.46
C VAL A 35 -10.59 -1.20 12.62
N GLY A 36 -9.75 -0.89 11.64
CA GLY A 36 -9.13 0.43 11.55
C GLY A 36 -10.12 1.40 10.89
N VAL A 37 -10.28 2.58 11.49
CA VAL A 37 -11.13 3.65 10.95
C VAL A 37 -10.25 4.85 10.64
N GLU A 38 -10.39 5.39 9.44
CA GLU A 38 -9.75 6.64 9.04
C GLU A 38 -10.81 7.67 8.66
N PHE A 39 -10.72 8.87 9.26
CA PHE A 39 -11.61 9.97 8.91
C PHE A 39 -11.19 10.64 7.61
N VAL A 40 -12.19 10.93 6.76
CA VAL A 40 -11.94 11.60 5.47
C VAL A 40 -11.42 13.02 5.70
N ASP A 41 -10.22 13.31 5.21
CA ASP A 41 -9.68 14.65 5.18
C ASP A 41 -10.27 15.43 4.00
N LYS A 42 -11.27 16.27 4.28
CA LYS A 42 -11.99 17.07 3.28
C LYS A 42 -11.22 18.28 2.75
N ARG A 43 -10.00 18.55 3.24
CA ARG A 43 -9.16 19.59 2.64
C ARG A 43 -8.88 19.25 1.17
N ARG A 44 -8.75 20.27 0.35
CA ARG A 44 -8.45 20.07 -1.08
C ARG A 44 -7.08 19.44 -1.26
N ILE A 45 -6.94 18.63 -2.30
CA ILE A 45 -5.69 18.03 -2.77
C ILE A 45 -4.55 19.07 -2.75
N SER A 46 -3.44 18.71 -2.15
CA SER A 46 -2.25 19.56 -2.15
C SER A 46 -1.55 19.57 -3.52
N ALA A 47 -0.81 20.65 -3.80
CA ALA A 47 0.03 20.73 -5.00
C ALA A 47 1.05 19.57 -5.08
N LYS A 48 1.57 19.13 -3.91
CA LYS A 48 2.48 17.98 -3.81
C LYS A 48 1.82 16.67 -4.22
N GLN A 49 0.62 16.38 -3.71
CA GLN A 49 -0.13 15.18 -4.09
C GLN A 49 -0.49 15.18 -5.57
N ARG A 50 -0.93 16.32 -6.10
CA ARG A 50 -1.22 16.47 -7.53
C ARG A 50 0.01 16.16 -8.39
N ARG A 51 1.17 16.72 -8.03
CA ARG A 51 2.43 16.45 -8.74
C ARG A 51 2.77 14.96 -8.71
N LYS A 52 2.68 14.30 -7.55
CA LYS A 52 2.93 12.86 -7.41
C LYS A 52 2.02 12.02 -8.32
N ALA A 53 0.73 12.33 -8.35
CA ALA A 53 -0.23 11.64 -9.21
C ALA A 53 0.15 11.80 -10.70
N TYR A 54 0.45 13.02 -11.16
CA TYR A 54 0.84 13.23 -12.56
C TYR A 54 2.16 12.60 -12.93
N VAL A 55 3.14 12.54 -12.02
CA VAL A 55 4.41 11.81 -12.24
C VAL A 55 4.11 10.32 -12.50
N LEU A 56 3.35 9.68 -11.64
CA LEU A 56 2.97 8.26 -11.81
C LEU A 56 2.18 8.02 -13.09
N ILE A 57 1.18 8.86 -13.39
CA ILE A 57 0.37 8.77 -14.62
C ILE A 57 1.26 8.89 -15.86
N SER A 58 2.25 9.78 -15.85
CA SER A 58 3.16 9.98 -16.99
C SER A 58 4.01 8.73 -17.25
N TYR A 59 4.54 8.07 -16.22
CA TYR A 59 5.28 6.82 -16.37
C TYR A 59 4.38 5.68 -16.84
N ILE A 60 3.18 5.56 -16.30
CA ILE A 60 2.21 4.56 -16.75
C ILE A 60 1.81 4.80 -18.21
N ALA A 61 1.60 6.05 -18.62
CA ALA A 61 1.28 6.42 -19.99
C ALA A 61 2.40 6.05 -20.98
N ALA A 62 3.65 6.30 -20.60
CA ALA A 62 4.81 5.90 -21.40
C ALA A 62 4.93 4.37 -21.47
N TRP A 63 4.77 3.67 -20.36
CA TRP A 63 4.79 2.20 -20.30
C TRP A 63 3.67 1.57 -21.12
N TRP A 64 2.48 2.18 -21.15
CA TRP A 64 1.30 1.69 -21.91
C TRP A 64 1.41 1.89 -23.43
N GLY A 65 2.48 2.44 -23.94
CA GLY A 65 2.69 2.70 -25.36
C GLY A 65 2.51 4.16 -25.76
N TYR A 66 2.98 5.07 -24.92
CA TYR A 66 2.96 6.52 -25.16
C TYR A 66 1.54 7.11 -25.35
N THR A 67 0.58 6.58 -24.62
CA THR A 67 -0.76 7.14 -24.55
C THR A 67 -0.69 8.59 -24.01
N PRO A 68 -1.48 9.54 -24.54
CA PRO A 68 -1.52 10.89 -24.01
C PRO A 68 -1.86 10.90 -22.51
N VAL A 69 -1.08 11.67 -21.71
CA VAL A 69 -1.18 11.68 -20.25
C VAL A 69 -2.60 11.97 -19.75
N GLU A 70 -3.31 12.89 -20.42
CA GLU A 70 -4.68 13.25 -20.06
C GLU A 70 -5.67 12.08 -20.31
N ALA A 71 -5.50 11.34 -21.41
CA ALA A 71 -6.30 10.15 -21.69
C ALA A 71 -6.01 9.04 -20.67
N MET A 72 -4.74 8.79 -20.37
CA MET A 72 -4.32 7.84 -19.35
C MET A 72 -4.87 8.21 -17.97
N LYS A 73 -4.84 9.48 -17.60
CA LYS A 73 -5.42 9.97 -16.35
C LYS A 73 -6.88 9.61 -16.21
N GLU A 74 -7.69 9.88 -17.24
CA GLU A 74 -9.11 9.57 -17.18
C GLU A 74 -9.37 8.06 -17.12
N MET A 75 -8.61 7.26 -17.86
CA MET A 75 -8.70 5.80 -17.81
C MET A 75 -8.36 5.26 -16.42
N LEU A 76 -7.25 5.69 -15.83
CA LEU A 76 -6.83 5.24 -14.49
C LEU A 76 -7.82 5.68 -13.40
N LYS A 77 -8.43 6.86 -13.54
CA LYS A 77 -9.51 7.29 -12.64
C LYS A 77 -10.75 6.41 -12.73
N LEU A 78 -11.15 6.04 -13.96
CA LEU A 78 -12.27 5.11 -14.16
C LEU A 78 -11.98 3.73 -13.58
N MET A 79 -10.78 3.18 -13.79
CA MET A 79 -10.36 1.92 -13.21
C MET A 79 -10.37 1.99 -11.67
N PHE A 80 -9.80 3.03 -11.08
CA PHE A 80 -9.79 3.26 -9.64
C PHE A 80 -11.20 3.32 -9.05
N VAL A 81 -12.12 4.06 -9.68
CA VAL A 81 -13.51 4.16 -9.23
C VAL A 81 -14.25 2.82 -9.39
N GLY A 82 -13.94 2.06 -10.45
CA GLY A 82 -14.50 0.73 -10.67
C GLY A 82 -14.05 -0.32 -9.65
N GLU A 83 -12.79 -0.26 -9.21
CA GLU A 83 -12.26 -1.14 -8.16
C GLU A 83 -12.64 -0.70 -6.75
N ALA A 84 -12.73 0.61 -6.53
CA ALA A 84 -13.20 1.19 -5.28
C ALA A 84 -14.73 1.20 -5.28
N GLU A 85 -15.38 0.08 -4.92
CA GLU A 85 -16.85 -0.07 -4.82
C GLU A 85 -17.56 1.05 -4.03
N THR A 86 -16.80 1.89 -3.36
CA THR A 86 -17.24 2.96 -2.48
C THR A 86 -17.19 4.35 -3.09
N LEU A 87 -16.41 4.57 -4.16
CA LEU A 87 -16.34 5.83 -4.87
C LEU A 87 -17.33 5.79 -6.06
N ARG A 88 -18.58 6.10 -5.80
CA ARG A 88 -19.64 6.12 -6.83
C ARG A 88 -19.57 7.29 -7.80
N ARG A 89 -18.55 8.15 -7.72
CA ARG A 89 -18.46 9.38 -8.54
C ARG A 89 -17.04 9.57 -9.08
N THR A 90 -16.95 10.02 -10.31
CA THR A 90 -15.72 10.56 -10.87
C THR A 90 -15.26 11.77 -10.04
N PHE A 91 -13.95 11.94 -9.90
CA PHE A 91 -13.33 13.05 -9.17
C PHE A 91 -12.35 13.82 -10.08
N SER A 92 -12.02 15.03 -9.70
CA SER A 92 -11.03 15.84 -10.41
C SER A 92 -9.77 16.00 -9.57
N LEU A 93 -8.59 15.79 -10.18
CA LEU A 93 -7.31 16.09 -9.54
C LEU A 93 -7.07 17.60 -9.34
N SER A 94 -7.99 18.48 -9.79
CA SER A 94 -7.90 19.90 -9.50
C SER A 94 -8.41 20.27 -8.13
N ASP A 95 -9.39 19.52 -7.58
CA ASP A 95 -10.15 19.92 -6.40
C ASP A 95 -10.65 18.78 -5.51
N CYS A 96 -10.33 17.53 -5.79
CA CYS A 96 -10.71 16.42 -4.92
C CYS A 96 -10.16 16.62 -3.49
N ASP A 97 -10.74 15.92 -2.54
CA ASP A 97 -10.23 15.92 -1.17
C ASP A 97 -8.90 15.17 -1.03
N MET A 98 -8.16 15.47 0.06
CA MET A 98 -6.83 14.88 0.30
C MET A 98 -6.87 13.37 0.48
N THR A 99 -7.95 12.81 1.05
CA THR A 99 -8.11 11.37 1.21
C THR A 99 -8.28 10.69 -0.13
N THR A 100 -9.16 11.20 -1.00
CA THR A 100 -9.32 10.70 -2.38
C THR A 100 -8.01 10.76 -3.14
N ALA A 101 -7.27 11.87 -3.03
CA ALA A 101 -5.96 12.02 -3.66
C ALA A 101 -4.95 10.99 -3.16
N ARG A 102 -4.87 10.76 -1.84
CA ARG A 102 -3.98 9.77 -1.23
C ARG A 102 -4.33 8.35 -1.70
N LEU A 103 -5.61 7.99 -1.68
CA LEU A 103 -6.07 6.67 -2.13
C LEU A 103 -5.76 6.44 -3.62
N PHE A 104 -5.96 7.47 -4.45
CA PHE A 104 -5.62 7.38 -5.86
C PHE A 104 -4.11 7.25 -6.11
N ILE A 105 -3.26 8.00 -5.39
CA ILE A 105 -1.80 7.83 -5.46
C ILE A 105 -1.40 6.42 -5.04
N THR A 106 -1.99 5.88 -3.98
CA THR A 106 -1.75 4.50 -3.53
C THR A 106 -2.12 3.50 -4.63
N TYR A 107 -3.27 3.67 -5.26
CA TYR A 107 -3.71 2.85 -6.40
C TYR A 107 -2.71 2.90 -7.57
N LEU A 108 -2.22 4.10 -7.94
CA LEU A 108 -1.24 4.26 -9.00
C LEU A 108 0.09 3.55 -8.67
N ILE A 109 0.52 3.60 -7.41
CA ILE A 109 1.71 2.88 -6.94
C ILE A 109 1.49 1.37 -7.01
N ASP A 110 0.33 0.88 -6.55
CA ASP A 110 -0.04 -0.54 -6.63
C ASP A 110 -0.04 -1.01 -8.10
N PHE A 111 -0.58 -0.20 -9.00
CA PHE A 111 -0.54 -0.47 -10.44
C PHE A 111 0.91 -0.60 -10.95
N CYS A 112 1.80 0.34 -10.59
CA CYS A 112 3.20 0.29 -10.99
C CYS A 112 3.92 -0.97 -10.45
N LEU A 113 3.66 -1.34 -9.20
CA LEU A 113 4.25 -2.54 -8.58
C LEU A 113 3.76 -3.83 -9.25
N LEU A 114 2.44 -3.92 -9.51
CA LEU A 114 1.82 -5.10 -10.12
C LEU A 114 2.32 -5.33 -11.55
N HIS A 115 2.35 -4.28 -12.35
CA HIS A 115 2.71 -4.35 -13.77
C HIS A 115 4.20 -4.17 -14.06
N GLY A 116 5.01 -3.86 -13.03
CA GLY A 116 6.45 -3.65 -13.18
C GLY A 116 6.78 -2.39 -13.99
N VAL A 117 5.98 -1.34 -13.86
CA VAL A 117 6.25 -0.05 -14.48
C VAL A 117 7.51 0.54 -13.87
N ASP A 118 8.51 0.81 -14.71
CA ASP A 118 9.73 1.49 -14.26
C ASP A 118 9.44 2.98 -14.08
N VAL A 119 9.46 3.41 -12.83
CA VAL A 119 9.30 4.81 -12.45
C VAL A 119 10.69 5.36 -12.13
N GLY A 120 11.12 6.40 -12.83
CA GLY A 120 12.44 6.98 -12.66
C GLY A 120 12.73 7.59 -11.29
N GLU A 121 11.70 7.67 -10.41
CA GLU A 121 11.84 8.08 -9.01
C GLU A 121 11.53 6.89 -8.10
N PRO A 122 12.17 6.80 -6.91
CA PRO A 122 11.84 5.73 -5.95
C PRO A 122 10.39 5.82 -5.50
N LEU A 123 9.62 4.73 -5.65
CA LEU A 123 8.20 4.70 -5.31
C LEU A 123 7.92 5.05 -3.84
N TYR A 124 8.84 4.71 -2.90
CA TYR A 124 8.68 5.10 -1.49
C TYR A 124 8.64 6.63 -1.30
N ALA A 125 9.32 7.41 -2.15
CA ALA A 125 9.28 8.88 -2.07
C ALA A 125 7.94 9.47 -2.55
N LEU A 126 7.22 8.72 -3.38
CA LEU A 126 5.90 9.07 -3.88
C LEU A 126 4.78 8.59 -2.96
N ALA A 127 5.01 7.56 -2.15
CA ALA A 127 4.03 6.99 -1.23
C ALA A 127 3.55 8.03 -0.19
N GLU A 128 2.27 7.97 0.15
CA GLU A 128 1.65 8.80 1.19
C GLU A 128 1.43 8.01 2.49
N ASP A 129 1.47 6.67 2.40
CA ASP A 129 1.32 5.71 3.49
C ASP A 129 2.41 4.66 3.35
N ILE A 130 3.49 4.78 4.13
CA ILE A 130 4.65 3.91 4.02
C ILE A 130 4.35 2.46 4.45
N PRO A 131 3.67 2.19 5.57
CA PRO A 131 3.27 0.82 5.91
C PRO A 131 2.46 0.14 4.81
N ARG A 132 1.50 0.84 4.21
CA ARG A 132 0.68 0.31 3.10
C ARG A 132 1.54 0.05 1.85
N TYR A 133 2.47 0.95 1.54
CA TYR A 133 3.43 0.77 0.46
C TYR A 133 4.31 -0.47 0.64
N VAL A 134 4.89 -0.64 1.84
CA VAL A 134 5.74 -1.81 2.15
C VAL A 134 4.92 -3.10 2.06
N TRP A 135 3.66 -3.09 2.55
CA TRP A 135 2.76 -4.22 2.40
C TRP A 135 2.51 -4.55 0.91
N ALA A 136 2.26 -3.56 0.07
CA ALA A 136 2.07 -3.76 -1.37
C ALA A 136 3.33 -4.32 -2.04
N CYS A 137 4.50 -3.83 -1.65
CA CYS A 137 5.79 -4.37 -2.11
C CYS A 137 5.97 -5.84 -1.73
N LEU A 138 5.57 -6.26 -0.51
CA LEU A 138 5.56 -7.66 -0.09
C LEU A 138 4.63 -8.50 -0.95
N MET A 139 3.41 -8.04 -1.17
CA MET A 139 2.41 -8.76 -1.98
C MET A 139 2.88 -8.98 -3.42
N ASN A 140 3.62 -8.04 -4.00
CA ASN A 140 4.13 -8.09 -5.37
C ASN A 140 5.58 -8.60 -5.47
N LYS A 141 6.21 -9.01 -4.36
CA LYS A 141 7.63 -9.43 -4.29
C LYS A 141 8.57 -8.40 -4.92
N ARG A 142 8.33 -7.11 -4.63
CA ARG A 142 9.13 -5.99 -5.10
C ARG A 142 9.92 -5.36 -3.96
N CYS A 143 11.17 -5.02 -4.22
CA CYS A 143 12.03 -4.36 -3.24
C CYS A 143 11.48 -2.99 -2.86
N ALA A 144 11.26 -2.76 -1.57
CA ALA A 144 10.71 -1.49 -1.09
C ALA A 144 11.66 -0.29 -1.35
N ALA A 145 12.97 -0.53 -1.51
CA ALA A 145 13.92 0.53 -1.79
C ALA A 145 14.09 0.83 -3.29
N CYS A 146 13.98 -0.17 -4.20
CA CYS A 146 14.29 0.04 -5.61
C CYS A 146 13.32 -0.60 -6.62
N GLY A 147 12.24 -1.24 -6.18
CA GLY A 147 11.23 -1.84 -7.07
C GLY A 147 11.64 -3.14 -7.78
N ARG A 148 12.91 -3.57 -7.73
CA ARG A 148 13.37 -4.84 -8.32
C ARG A 148 12.75 -6.05 -7.60
N ASN A 149 12.82 -7.24 -8.19
CA ASN A 149 12.40 -8.48 -7.54
C ASN A 149 13.07 -8.64 -6.17
N ALA A 150 12.31 -9.09 -5.20
CA ALA A 150 12.74 -9.15 -3.81
C ALA A 150 12.29 -10.42 -3.10
N ASP A 151 13.08 -10.82 -2.11
CA ASP A 151 12.75 -11.82 -1.12
C ASP A 151 12.28 -11.16 0.19
N LEU A 152 11.60 -11.91 1.03
CA LEU A 152 11.18 -11.45 2.34
C LEU A 152 12.37 -11.42 3.31
N HIS A 153 12.64 -10.25 3.87
CA HIS A 153 13.61 -10.04 4.94
C HIS A 153 12.89 -9.92 6.29
N HIS A 154 13.19 -10.81 7.23
CA HIS A 154 12.70 -10.71 8.60
C HIS A 154 13.50 -9.65 9.36
N VAL A 155 12.80 -8.68 9.92
CA VAL A 155 13.38 -7.62 10.75
C VAL A 155 13.58 -8.10 12.19
N ASP A 156 12.68 -8.97 12.66
CA ASP A 156 12.77 -9.56 13.98
C ASP A 156 13.73 -10.75 13.98
N VAL A 157 14.60 -10.83 14.99
CA VAL A 157 15.57 -11.89 15.13
C VAL A 157 14.84 -13.18 15.52
N VAL A 158 14.95 -14.19 14.68
CA VAL A 158 14.58 -15.56 15.07
C VAL A 158 15.69 -16.09 15.97
N GLY A 159 15.37 -16.36 17.24
CA GLY A 159 16.36 -16.81 18.23
C GLY A 159 17.18 -18.01 17.76
N MET A 160 18.46 -18.05 18.15
CA MET A 160 19.38 -19.16 17.82
C MET A 160 18.79 -20.51 18.27
N GLY A 161 18.83 -21.51 17.37
CA GLY A 161 18.40 -22.89 17.67
C GLY A 161 16.97 -23.25 17.28
N ARG A 162 16.20 -22.35 16.66
CA ARG A 162 14.89 -22.71 16.07
C ARG A 162 14.99 -22.81 14.56
N ASP A 163 14.47 -23.89 13.99
CA ASP A 163 14.33 -24.01 12.54
C ASP A 163 13.29 -22.98 12.05
N ARG A 164 13.70 -22.10 11.14
CA ARG A 164 12.83 -21.09 10.54
C ARG A 164 11.60 -21.70 9.87
N LYS A 165 11.68 -22.95 9.44
CA LYS A 165 10.55 -23.65 8.83
C LYS A 165 9.48 -24.11 9.84
N GLU A 166 9.84 -24.16 11.11
CA GLU A 166 8.96 -24.65 12.19
C GLU A 166 8.27 -23.55 12.98
N ILE A 167 8.70 -22.31 12.85
CA ILE A 167 8.12 -21.19 13.59
C ILE A 167 6.91 -20.61 12.87
N CYS A 168 5.96 -20.07 13.65
CA CYS A 168 4.90 -19.22 13.10
C CYS A 168 5.47 -17.85 12.75
N HIS A 169 5.28 -17.44 11.51
CA HIS A 169 5.78 -16.14 11.02
C HIS A 169 4.78 -15.00 11.18
N ILE A 170 3.51 -15.31 11.45
CA ILE A 170 2.45 -14.30 11.63
C ILE A 170 2.82 -13.35 12.77
N GLY A 171 2.69 -12.05 12.50
CA GLY A 171 2.98 -10.99 13.47
C GLY A 171 4.45 -10.57 13.53
N MET A 172 5.40 -11.32 12.94
CA MET A 172 6.79 -10.90 12.80
C MET A 172 6.90 -9.76 11.80
N ARG A 173 7.82 -8.82 12.05
CA ARG A 173 8.05 -7.70 11.13
C ARG A 173 8.92 -8.11 9.95
N ALA A 174 8.54 -7.65 8.76
CA ALA A 174 9.25 -7.95 7.52
C ALA A 174 9.33 -6.76 6.57
N LEU A 175 10.31 -6.85 5.66
CA LEU A 175 10.52 -5.97 4.52
C LEU A 175 10.82 -6.82 3.28
N PRO A 176 10.37 -6.43 2.08
CA PRO A 176 10.83 -7.04 0.84
C PRO A 176 12.10 -6.33 0.37
N LEU A 177 13.20 -7.06 0.26
CA LEU A 177 14.49 -6.52 -0.17
C LEU A 177 15.09 -7.36 -1.30
N CYS A 178 15.60 -6.70 -2.35
CA CYS A 178 16.43 -7.38 -3.34
C CYS A 178 17.78 -7.73 -2.73
N ARG A 179 18.55 -8.57 -3.41
CA ARG A 179 19.84 -9.08 -2.89
C ARG A 179 20.81 -7.97 -2.47
N GLU A 180 20.89 -6.89 -3.24
CA GLU A 180 21.76 -5.75 -2.91
C GLU A 180 21.32 -5.05 -1.63
N HIS A 181 20.05 -4.67 -1.53
CA HIS A 181 19.52 -3.99 -0.35
C HIS A 181 19.46 -4.92 0.88
N HIS A 182 19.32 -6.22 0.65
CA HIS A 182 19.42 -7.20 1.72
C HIS A 182 20.85 -7.29 2.29
N THR A 183 21.88 -7.12 1.44
CA THR A 183 23.27 -7.03 1.91
C THR A 183 23.54 -5.68 2.56
N GLU A 184 23.02 -4.60 1.99
CA GLU A 184 23.20 -3.25 2.52
C GLU A 184 22.66 -3.10 3.94
N ILE A 185 21.47 -3.65 4.25
CA ILE A 185 20.86 -3.55 5.59
C ILE A 185 21.74 -4.18 6.68
N TYR A 186 22.51 -5.22 6.35
CA TYR A 186 23.47 -5.82 7.29
C TYR A 186 24.74 -4.97 7.41
N THR A 187 25.16 -4.30 6.33
CA THR A 187 26.40 -3.51 6.32
C THR A 187 26.23 -2.20 7.07
N VAL A 188 25.12 -1.47 6.80
CA VAL A 188 24.88 -0.15 7.40
C VAL A 188 24.12 -0.24 8.75
N GLY A 189 23.55 -1.38 9.04
CA GLY A 189 22.67 -1.57 10.19
C GLY A 189 21.21 -1.22 9.89
N GLN A 190 20.31 -2.01 10.49
CA GLN A 190 18.87 -1.92 10.22
C GLN A 190 18.28 -0.52 10.47
N GLY A 191 18.65 0.13 11.57
CA GLY A 191 18.12 1.44 11.91
C GLY A 191 18.51 2.52 10.90
N ASP A 192 19.76 2.50 10.43
CA ASP A 192 20.26 3.45 9.43
C ASP A 192 19.65 3.20 8.05
N PHE A 193 19.49 1.94 7.69
CA PHE A 193 18.82 1.54 6.45
C PHE A 193 17.38 2.06 6.42
N LEU A 194 16.60 1.81 7.46
CA LEU A 194 15.21 2.26 7.54
C LEU A 194 15.08 3.78 7.47
N ARG A 195 15.97 4.52 8.12
CA ARG A 195 16.01 5.98 8.04
C ARG A 195 16.37 6.49 6.65
N ARG A 196 17.37 5.86 5.99
CA ARG A 196 17.84 6.23 4.65
C ARG A 196 16.74 6.14 3.60
N TYR A 197 15.94 5.07 3.66
CA TYR A 197 14.89 4.79 2.68
C TYR A 197 13.50 5.18 3.17
N PHE A 198 13.37 5.80 4.34
CA PHE A 198 12.07 6.17 4.94
C PHE A 198 11.09 4.99 5.02
N LEU A 199 11.58 3.79 5.31
CA LEU A 199 10.79 2.56 5.33
C LEU A 199 10.40 2.17 6.75
N GLU A 200 9.19 1.61 6.88
CA GLU A 200 8.68 1.02 8.11
C GLU A 200 8.35 -0.45 7.87
N PRO A 201 8.96 -1.39 8.62
CA PRO A 201 8.63 -2.80 8.50
C PRO A 201 7.19 -3.06 8.90
N VAL A 202 6.52 -3.95 8.18
CA VAL A 202 5.13 -4.34 8.47
C VAL A 202 5.05 -5.73 9.06
N LYS A 203 4.01 -6.00 9.84
CA LYS A 203 3.75 -7.34 10.38
C LYS A 203 3.27 -8.26 9.27
N ILE A 204 3.82 -9.47 9.24
CA ILE A 204 3.37 -10.54 8.37
C ILE A 204 1.94 -10.91 8.76
N ASP A 205 1.00 -10.73 7.87
CA ASP A 205 -0.37 -11.21 7.94
C ASP A 205 -0.53 -12.55 7.19
N GLU A 206 -1.73 -13.12 7.21
CA GLU A 206 -2.03 -14.38 6.53
C GLU A 206 -1.77 -14.27 5.02
N ARG A 207 -2.10 -13.13 4.40
CA ARG A 207 -1.94 -12.90 2.95
C ARG A 207 -0.46 -12.85 2.54
N ILE A 208 0.39 -12.18 3.33
CA ILE A 208 1.84 -12.16 3.12
C ILE A 208 2.39 -13.58 3.32
N ALA A 209 1.94 -14.28 4.36
CA ALA A 209 2.38 -15.65 4.62
C ALA A 209 2.05 -16.58 3.44
N ASP A 210 0.88 -16.48 2.85
CA ASP A 210 0.47 -17.24 1.66
C ASP A 210 1.36 -16.93 0.45
N VAL A 211 1.62 -15.65 0.16
CA VAL A 211 2.47 -15.21 -0.97
C VAL A 211 3.88 -15.79 -0.86
N TYR A 212 4.44 -15.84 0.36
CA TYR A 212 5.80 -16.35 0.60
C TYR A 212 5.82 -17.82 1.06
N ARG A 213 4.67 -18.50 1.14
CA ARG A 213 4.53 -19.89 1.61
C ARG A 213 5.16 -20.10 2.99
N LEU A 214 4.89 -19.18 3.91
CA LEU A 214 5.37 -19.22 5.27
C LEU A 214 4.41 -20.02 6.17
N LYS A 215 4.95 -20.61 7.23
CA LYS A 215 4.12 -21.28 8.23
C LYS A 215 3.30 -20.23 9.01
N ALA A 216 1.98 -20.36 8.96
CA ALA A 216 1.03 -19.45 9.61
C ALA A 216 0.51 -19.97 10.96
N ARG A 217 0.77 -21.26 11.29
CA ARG A 217 0.39 -21.93 12.55
C ARG A 217 1.47 -22.93 12.97
#